data_e5bb1f6aafe6b222076b9113838c32e6
#
_entry.id   e5bb1f6aafe6b222076b9113838c32e6
#
_cell.length_a   1.000
_cell.length_b   1.000
_cell.length_c   1.000
_cell.angle_alpha   90.00
_cell.angle_beta   90.00
_cell.angle_gamma   90.00
#
_symmetry.space_group_name_H-M   'P 1'
#
loop_
_entity.id
_entity.type
_entity.pdbx_description
1 polymer ?
#
loop_
_entity_poly.entity_id
_entity_poly.type
_entity_poly.pdbx_seq_one_letter_code
_entity_poly.pdbx_strand_id
1 'polypeptide(L)'
;MAIAIAAIALTIVNLAFFQSHRTIEAVGEQRHTYQMVRIVMDRMMKDLICSYVPATEGSSRTLDEEELSLYRFTGTDEKDADTDLDSIRFTTAADLGLPGKTAGLCEVGYYLKEMESSQDRYVLIRSEDPLPHYGASESPQEMEVAENIISMNIVYVDQDGNEKDEWDLNEKLALPEQVKVTIAFDAGSQPFVFTGSAYLPLSELKLTVSPGEEG
;
A
#
# COMPACT_ATOMS: atom_id res chain seq x y z
N MET A 1 -64.12 8.77 6.22
CA MET A 1 -63.16 9.05 7.31
C MET A 1 -62.21 7.87 7.55
N ALA A 2 -62.65 6.65 7.88
CA ALA A 2 -61.78 5.49 8.18
C ALA A 2 -60.78 5.16 7.04
N ILE A 3 -61.23 5.19 5.78
CA ILE A 3 -60.38 4.89 4.62
C ILE A 3 -59.25 5.92 4.44
N ALA A 4 -59.53 7.18 4.70
CA ALA A 4 -58.50 8.24 4.62
C ALA A 4 -57.43 8.10 5.69
N ILE A 5 -57.81 7.72 6.91
CA ILE A 5 -56.88 7.48 8.01
C ILE A 5 -56.01 6.24 7.72
N ALA A 6 -56.61 5.18 7.18
CA ALA A 6 -55.88 3.99 6.79
C ALA A 6 -54.87 4.28 5.65
N ALA A 7 -55.22 5.06 4.66
CA ALA A 7 -54.30 5.46 3.60
C ALA A 7 -53.12 6.29 4.11
N ILE A 8 -53.36 7.24 5.01
CA ILE A 8 -52.30 8.04 5.64
C ILE A 8 -51.37 7.15 6.46
N ALA A 9 -51.91 6.24 7.28
CA ALA A 9 -51.14 5.32 8.07
C ALA A 9 -50.26 4.41 7.18
N LEU A 10 -50.79 3.87 6.10
CA LEU A 10 -50.06 3.06 5.14
C LEU A 10 -48.91 3.83 4.44
N THR A 11 -49.17 5.09 4.12
CA THR A 11 -48.16 5.98 3.52
C THR A 11 -47.01 6.23 4.50
N ILE A 12 -47.29 6.50 5.76
CA ILE A 12 -46.27 6.73 6.80
C ILE A 12 -45.43 5.46 7.00
N VAL A 13 -46.05 4.31 7.07
CA VAL A 13 -45.34 3.01 7.21
C VAL A 13 -44.43 2.76 6.02
N ASN A 14 -44.92 3.00 4.80
CA ASN A 14 -44.09 2.86 3.59
C ASN A 14 -42.91 3.83 3.59
N LEU A 15 -43.13 5.11 3.90
CA LEU A 15 -42.02 6.06 4.00
C LEU A 15 -40.97 5.66 5.06
N ALA A 16 -41.41 5.20 6.24
CA ALA A 16 -40.52 4.73 7.26
C ALA A 16 -39.70 3.50 6.81
N PHE A 17 -40.35 2.58 6.09
CA PHE A 17 -39.71 1.40 5.54
C PHE A 17 -38.66 1.75 4.48
N PHE A 18 -38.94 2.65 3.54
CA PHE A 18 -37.99 3.11 2.53
C PHE A 18 -36.82 3.87 3.15
N GLN A 19 -37.03 4.69 4.17
CA GLN A 19 -35.95 5.37 4.88
C GLN A 19 -35.06 4.38 5.62
N SER A 20 -35.65 3.36 6.26
CA SER A 20 -34.88 2.31 6.95
C SER A 20 -34.02 1.51 5.99
N HIS A 21 -34.54 1.14 4.81
CA HIS A 21 -33.76 0.44 3.78
C HIS A 21 -32.57 1.24 3.28
N ARG A 22 -32.77 2.52 2.96
CA ARG A 22 -31.66 3.40 2.52
C ARG A 22 -30.56 3.53 3.57
N THR A 23 -30.94 3.61 4.84
CA THR A 23 -29.97 3.70 5.94
C THR A 23 -29.18 2.40 6.09
N ILE A 24 -29.83 1.25 5.93
CA ILE A 24 -29.18 -0.08 6.03
C ILE A 24 -28.19 -0.29 4.87
N GLU A 25 -28.58 0.10 3.66
CA GLU A 25 -27.69 0.01 2.47
C GLU A 25 -26.46 0.93 2.63
N ALA A 26 -26.64 2.19 3.01
CA ALA A 26 -25.53 3.11 3.22
C ALA A 26 -24.55 2.64 4.33
N VAL A 27 -25.06 2.09 5.43
CA VAL A 27 -24.23 1.50 6.48
C VAL A 27 -23.54 0.23 6.02
N GLY A 28 -24.18 -0.55 5.13
CA GLY A 28 -23.60 -1.76 4.54
C GLY A 28 -22.40 -1.45 3.65
N GLU A 29 -22.50 -0.46 2.77
CA GLU A 29 -21.41 -0.02 1.89
C GLU A 29 -20.23 0.53 2.68
N GLN A 30 -20.49 1.35 3.70
CA GLN A 30 -19.42 1.86 4.58
C GLN A 30 -18.67 0.74 5.29
N ARG A 31 -19.37 -0.28 5.78
CA ARG A 31 -18.73 -1.43 6.44
C ARG A 31 -17.86 -2.23 5.50
N HIS A 32 -18.31 -2.42 4.28
CA HIS A 32 -17.54 -3.15 3.26
C HIS A 32 -16.24 -2.41 2.92
N THR A 33 -16.32 -1.12 2.64
CA THR A 33 -15.15 -0.27 2.38
C THR A 33 -14.17 -0.30 3.55
N TYR A 34 -14.66 -0.14 4.79
CA TYR A 34 -13.81 -0.18 5.99
C TYR A 34 -13.07 -1.52 6.14
N GLN A 35 -13.76 -2.64 5.90
CA GLN A 35 -13.13 -3.97 5.99
C GLN A 35 -12.09 -4.18 4.89
N MET A 36 -12.38 -3.77 3.66
CA MET A 36 -11.46 -3.84 2.53
C MET A 36 -10.17 -3.06 2.83
N VAL A 37 -10.31 -1.80 3.26
CA VAL A 37 -9.18 -0.94 3.60
C VAL A 37 -8.30 -1.56 4.68
N ARG A 38 -8.92 -2.09 5.73
CA ARG A 38 -8.19 -2.74 6.81
C ARG A 38 -7.37 -3.94 6.30
N ILE A 39 -7.96 -4.78 5.46
CA ILE A 39 -7.27 -5.95 4.88
C ILE A 39 -6.08 -5.49 4.03
N VAL A 40 -6.27 -4.45 3.23
CA VAL A 40 -5.21 -3.90 2.37
C VAL A 40 -4.09 -3.29 3.21
N MET A 41 -4.42 -2.49 4.22
CA MET A 41 -3.43 -1.91 5.14
C MET A 41 -2.67 -2.99 5.91
N ASP A 42 -3.37 -3.99 6.46
CA ASP A 42 -2.75 -5.12 7.16
C ASP A 42 -1.78 -5.87 6.22
N ARG A 43 -2.15 -6.05 4.94
CA ARG A 43 -1.29 -6.68 3.94
C ARG A 43 -0.06 -5.83 3.64
N MET A 44 -0.25 -4.54 3.36
CA MET A 44 0.84 -3.61 3.07
C MET A 44 1.84 -3.53 4.23
N MET A 45 1.34 -3.42 5.47
CA MET A 45 2.20 -3.43 6.66
C MET A 45 2.98 -4.75 6.79
N LYS A 46 2.35 -5.87 6.50
CA LYS A 46 3.04 -7.18 6.52
C LYS A 46 4.12 -7.27 5.45
N ASP A 47 3.84 -6.83 4.23
CA ASP A 47 4.82 -6.83 3.14
C ASP A 47 6.02 -5.93 3.51
N LEU A 48 5.78 -4.75 4.12
CA LEU A 48 6.81 -3.83 4.60
C LEU A 48 7.64 -4.42 5.75
N ILE A 49 7.02 -5.03 6.75
CA ILE A 49 7.74 -5.67 7.88
C ILE A 49 8.66 -6.79 7.37
N CYS A 50 8.29 -7.47 6.29
CA CYS A 50 9.09 -8.49 5.66
C CYS A 50 10.08 -7.95 4.61
N SER A 51 10.28 -6.63 4.51
CA SER A 51 11.28 -6.04 3.63
C SER A 51 12.65 -6.64 3.88
N TYR A 52 13.35 -6.93 2.79
CA TYR A 52 14.60 -7.68 2.85
C TYR A 52 15.74 -6.93 2.19
N VAL A 53 16.86 -6.93 2.88
CA VAL A 53 18.19 -6.62 2.36
C VAL A 53 19.15 -7.70 2.82
N PRO A 54 20.19 -8.06 2.05
CA PRO A 54 21.09 -9.13 2.44
C PRO A 54 21.87 -8.75 3.70
N ALA A 55 21.70 -9.57 4.74
CA ALA A 55 22.41 -9.44 5.99
C ALA A 55 23.55 -10.44 6.06
N THR A 56 24.71 -10.03 6.61
CA THR A 56 25.76 -10.94 7.09
C THR A 56 25.95 -10.77 8.58
N GLU A 57 26.39 -11.82 9.26
CA GLU A 57 26.76 -11.73 10.67
C GLU A 57 27.82 -10.63 10.86
N GLY A 58 27.47 -9.58 11.63
CA GLY A 58 28.38 -8.49 11.97
C GLY A 58 28.03 -7.10 11.46
N SER A 59 26.76 -6.78 11.27
CA SER A 59 26.23 -5.42 11.09
C SER A 59 26.60 -4.65 9.81
N SER A 60 27.55 -5.06 8.99
CA SER A 60 27.78 -4.49 7.66
C SER A 60 28.19 -5.56 6.67
N ARG A 61 27.52 -5.63 5.55
CA ARG A 61 27.92 -6.42 4.40
C ARG A 61 28.43 -5.47 3.32
N THR A 62 29.57 -5.82 2.74
CA THR A 62 30.03 -5.16 1.53
C THR A 62 29.43 -5.86 0.34
N LEU A 63 28.67 -5.13 -0.46
CA LEU A 63 28.05 -5.59 -1.70
C LEU A 63 28.85 -4.99 -2.86
N ASP A 64 28.87 -5.65 -4.01
CA ASP A 64 29.19 -4.96 -5.25
C ASP A 64 27.94 -4.29 -5.81
N GLU A 65 28.12 -3.43 -6.82
CA GLU A 65 27.01 -2.69 -7.44
C GLU A 65 25.99 -3.62 -8.10
N GLU A 66 26.45 -4.74 -8.65
CA GLU A 66 25.59 -5.75 -9.28
C GLU A 66 24.72 -6.44 -8.23
N GLU A 67 25.30 -6.86 -7.10
CA GLU A 67 24.55 -7.43 -5.98
C GLU A 67 23.56 -6.44 -5.38
N LEU A 68 23.93 -5.16 -5.20
CA LEU A 68 23.04 -4.14 -4.67
C LEU A 68 21.83 -3.94 -5.57
N SER A 69 22.03 -3.97 -6.89
CA SER A 69 20.96 -3.82 -7.88
C SER A 69 19.88 -4.91 -7.80
N LEU A 70 20.18 -6.06 -7.17
CA LEU A 70 19.22 -7.15 -6.94
C LEU A 70 18.19 -6.82 -5.86
N TYR A 71 18.44 -5.81 -5.04
CA TYR A 71 17.56 -5.43 -3.94
C TYR A 71 17.06 -4.02 -4.13
N ARG A 72 15.80 -3.83 -3.85
CA ARG A 72 15.15 -2.53 -4.01
C ARG A 72 14.44 -2.12 -2.72
N PHE A 73 14.56 -0.86 -2.41
CA PHE A 73 13.67 -0.15 -1.52
C PHE A 73 13.66 1.32 -1.97
N THR A 74 12.63 1.69 -2.70
CA THR A 74 12.48 3.02 -3.28
C THR A 74 11.09 3.54 -2.99
N GLY A 75 11.00 4.73 -2.44
CA GLY A 75 9.78 5.47 -2.25
C GLY A 75 9.85 6.83 -2.90
N THR A 76 8.80 7.23 -3.58
CA THR A 76 8.71 8.49 -4.31
C THR A 76 7.61 9.37 -3.71
N ASP A 77 7.88 10.66 -3.54
CA ASP A 77 6.88 11.69 -3.22
C ASP A 77 6.31 12.21 -4.55
N GLU A 78 5.12 11.76 -4.90
CA GLU A 78 4.41 12.16 -6.10
C GLU A 78 3.15 12.95 -5.72
N LYS A 79 2.96 14.11 -6.38
CA LYS A 79 1.81 14.98 -6.14
C LYS A 79 1.13 15.37 -7.44
N ASP A 80 -0.20 15.31 -7.44
CA ASP A 80 -1.02 15.97 -8.45
C ASP A 80 -1.80 17.11 -7.76
N ALA A 81 -1.44 18.36 -8.09
CA ALA A 81 -1.88 19.57 -7.39
C ALA A 81 -1.60 19.48 -5.87
N ASP A 82 -2.64 19.32 -5.06
CA ASP A 82 -2.56 19.19 -3.59
C ASP A 82 -2.80 17.74 -3.10
N THR A 83 -2.80 16.76 -4.02
CA THR A 83 -3.10 15.36 -3.73
C THR A 83 -1.82 14.54 -3.71
N ASP A 84 -1.53 13.87 -2.59
CA ASP A 84 -0.41 12.96 -2.47
C ASP A 84 -0.72 11.64 -3.19
N LEU A 85 0.14 11.25 -4.13
CA LEU A 85 0.03 10.04 -4.95
C LEU A 85 1.28 9.18 -4.84
N ASP A 86 1.87 9.12 -3.66
CA ASP A 86 3.13 8.46 -3.41
C ASP A 86 3.13 7.02 -3.86
N SER A 87 4.32 6.53 -4.21
CA SER A 87 4.51 5.13 -4.53
C SER A 87 5.69 4.54 -3.77
N ILE A 88 5.65 3.22 -3.57
CA ILE A 88 6.75 2.48 -2.94
C ILE A 88 6.98 1.16 -3.65
N ARG A 89 8.25 0.79 -3.79
CA ARG A 89 8.67 -0.49 -4.35
C ARG A 89 9.84 -1.04 -3.55
N PHE A 90 9.75 -2.32 -3.15
CA PHE A 90 10.75 -2.92 -2.27
C PHE A 90 10.85 -4.44 -2.44
N THR A 91 12.01 -4.98 -2.14
CA THR A 91 12.23 -6.42 -2.04
C THR A 91 11.68 -6.92 -0.70
N THR A 92 10.91 -7.99 -0.73
CA THR A 92 10.31 -8.59 0.47
C THR A 92 10.41 -10.11 0.46
N ALA A 93 10.41 -10.70 1.65
CA ALA A 93 10.28 -12.13 1.89
C ALA A 93 8.81 -12.55 2.17
N ALA A 94 7.85 -11.65 2.02
CA ALA A 94 6.43 -11.92 2.24
C ALA A 94 5.85 -12.68 1.04
N ASP A 95 5.90 -14.00 1.07
CA ASP A 95 5.29 -14.85 0.05
C ASP A 95 3.75 -14.82 0.12
N LEU A 96 3.11 -14.67 -1.03
CA LEU A 96 1.66 -14.80 -1.17
C LEU A 96 1.19 -16.26 -1.15
N GLY A 97 2.11 -17.24 -1.16
CA GLY A 97 1.76 -18.65 -1.17
C GLY A 97 0.96 -19.06 -2.42
N LEU A 98 1.24 -18.43 -3.55
CA LEU A 98 0.55 -18.77 -4.81
C LEU A 98 0.90 -20.20 -5.21
N PRO A 99 -0.11 -21.03 -5.61
CA PRO A 99 0.13 -22.41 -6.01
C PRO A 99 1.14 -22.49 -7.16
N GLY A 100 2.19 -23.30 -6.97
CA GLY A 100 3.22 -23.54 -7.98
C GLY A 100 4.41 -22.60 -7.98
N LYS A 101 4.47 -21.61 -7.05
CA LYS A 101 5.64 -20.76 -6.85
C LYS A 101 6.48 -21.26 -5.65
N THR A 102 7.79 -21.19 -5.79
CA THR A 102 8.70 -21.48 -4.69
C THR A 102 8.73 -20.28 -3.77
N ALA A 103 8.59 -20.50 -2.46
CA ALA A 103 8.79 -19.46 -1.46
C ALA A 103 10.17 -18.80 -1.66
N GLY A 104 10.20 -17.48 -1.78
CA GLY A 104 11.41 -16.73 -2.06
C GLY A 104 11.25 -15.23 -1.89
N LEU A 105 12.29 -14.51 -2.28
CA LEU A 105 12.22 -13.07 -2.37
C LEU A 105 11.42 -12.65 -3.60
N CYS A 106 10.65 -11.59 -3.47
CA CYS A 106 9.97 -10.92 -4.57
C CYS A 106 10.09 -9.41 -4.44
N GLU A 107 9.98 -8.70 -5.54
CA GLU A 107 9.79 -7.27 -5.54
C GLU A 107 8.29 -6.98 -5.46
N VAL A 108 7.88 -6.15 -4.51
CA VAL A 108 6.50 -5.69 -4.35
C VAL A 108 6.45 -4.19 -4.53
N GLY A 109 5.47 -3.72 -5.29
CA GLY A 109 5.16 -2.31 -5.47
C GLY A 109 3.74 -1.98 -5.03
N TYR A 110 3.55 -0.78 -4.49
CA TYR A 110 2.25 -0.17 -4.22
C TYR A 110 2.22 1.21 -4.85
N TYR A 111 1.20 1.48 -5.66
CA TYR A 111 1.02 2.75 -6.35
C TYR A 111 -0.43 2.95 -6.77
N LEU A 112 -0.77 4.18 -7.12
CA LEU A 112 -2.11 4.55 -7.52
C LEU A 112 -2.21 4.62 -9.05
N LYS A 113 -3.34 4.14 -9.59
CA LYS A 113 -3.76 4.35 -10.98
C LYS A 113 -5.10 5.10 -11.01
N GLU A 114 -5.26 6.03 -11.91
CA GLU A 114 -6.54 6.72 -12.12
C GLU A 114 -7.65 5.74 -12.49
N MET A 115 -8.84 5.97 -11.96
CA MET A 115 -10.03 5.23 -12.34
C MET A 115 -10.62 5.78 -13.63
N GLU A 116 -10.84 4.92 -14.64
CA GLU A 116 -11.47 5.32 -15.91
C GLU A 116 -12.90 5.88 -15.72
N SER A 117 -13.58 5.49 -14.67
CA SER A 117 -14.98 5.82 -14.40
C SER A 117 -15.20 7.08 -13.58
N SER A 118 -14.15 7.66 -12.99
CA SER A 118 -14.29 8.80 -12.06
C SER A 118 -13.03 9.65 -12.05
N GLN A 119 -13.16 10.95 -12.28
CA GLN A 119 -12.05 11.91 -12.11
C GLN A 119 -11.72 12.04 -10.62
N ASP A 120 -10.45 12.24 -10.31
CA ASP A 120 -9.91 12.43 -8.95
C ASP A 120 -10.14 11.21 -8.02
N ARG A 121 -10.25 10.00 -8.59
CA ARG A 121 -10.32 8.75 -7.85
C ARG A 121 -9.33 7.75 -8.43
N TYR A 122 -8.74 6.99 -7.53
CA TYR A 122 -7.65 6.08 -7.86
C TYR A 122 -7.97 4.67 -7.39
N VAL A 123 -7.32 3.73 -8.05
CA VAL A 123 -7.25 2.32 -7.66
C VAL A 123 -5.85 2.08 -7.09
N LEU A 124 -5.77 1.49 -5.91
CA LEU A 124 -4.50 1.03 -5.35
C LEU A 124 -4.11 -0.29 -6.03
N ILE A 125 -2.97 -0.26 -6.68
CA ILE A 125 -2.37 -1.41 -7.33
C ILE A 125 -1.27 -1.97 -6.42
N ARG A 126 -1.28 -3.29 -6.25
CA ARG A 126 -0.16 -4.05 -5.74
C ARG A 126 0.47 -4.80 -6.90
N SER A 127 1.72 -4.52 -7.20
CA SER A 127 2.51 -5.28 -8.18
C SER A 127 3.40 -6.27 -7.45
N GLU A 128 3.63 -7.44 -8.06
CA GLU A 128 4.53 -8.46 -7.55
C GLU A 128 5.36 -9.05 -8.69
N ASP A 129 6.67 -9.00 -8.54
CA ASP A 129 7.62 -9.66 -9.41
C ASP A 129 8.38 -10.74 -8.60
N PRO A 130 8.07 -12.03 -8.79
CA PRO A 130 8.65 -13.11 -7.99
C PRO A 130 10.14 -13.35 -8.25
N LEU A 131 10.71 -12.77 -9.31
CA LEU A 131 12.12 -12.95 -9.69
C LEU A 131 12.62 -11.71 -10.42
N PRO A 132 12.68 -10.53 -9.77
CA PRO A 132 12.89 -9.26 -10.44
C PRO A 132 14.17 -9.16 -11.27
N HIS A 133 15.17 -10.01 -10.99
CA HIS A 133 16.50 -9.83 -11.57
C HIS A 133 17.06 -11.07 -12.29
N TYR A 134 16.31 -12.16 -12.40
CA TYR A 134 16.76 -13.37 -13.07
C TYR A 134 16.38 -13.47 -14.56
N GLY A 135 16.26 -12.32 -15.23
CA GLY A 135 16.11 -12.27 -16.68
C GLY A 135 14.77 -12.78 -17.22
N ALA A 136 13.79 -12.95 -16.37
CA ALA A 136 12.45 -13.24 -16.83
C ALA A 136 11.85 -11.99 -17.47
N SER A 137 11.53 -12.10 -18.72
CA SER A 137 10.86 -11.09 -19.56
C SER A 137 9.36 -10.97 -19.21
N GLU A 138 8.95 -11.40 -18.03
CA GLU A 138 7.56 -11.34 -17.59
C GLU A 138 7.31 -10.01 -16.88
N SER A 139 6.27 -9.32 -17.32
CA SER A 139 5.79 -8.13 -16.62
C SER A 139 5.35 -8.49 -15.20
N PRO A 140 5.56 -7.60 -14.20
CA PRO A 140 5.06 -7.81 -12.86
C PRO A 140 3.58 -8.15 -12.86
N GLN A 141 3.15 -9.03 -11.98
CA GLN A 141 1.73 -9.29 -11.78
C GLN A 141 1.11 -8.13 -11.00
N GLU A 142 0.18 -7.44 -11.63
CA GLU A 142 -0.58 -6.35 -11.02
C GLU A 142 -1.91 -6.86 -10.49
N MET A 143 -2.28 -6.42 -9.30
CA MET A 143 -3.54 -6.72 -8.66
C MET A 143 -4.15 -5.43 -8.11
N GLU A 144 -5.38 -5.16 -8.49
CA GLU A 144 -6.19 -4.10 -7.87
C GLU A 144 -6.59 -4.55 -6.47
N VAL A 145 -6.15 -3.84 -5.45
CA VAL A 145 -6.36 -4.22 -4.05
C VAL A 145 -7.35 -3.34 -3.32
N ALA A 146 -7.55 -2.12 -3.78
CA ALA A 146 -8.58 -1.21 -3.28
C ALA A 146 -8.97 -0.17 -4.33
N GLU A 147 -10.23 0.23 -4.31
CA GLU A 147 -10.81 1.25 -5.18
C GLU A 147 -11.24 2.48 -4.38
N ASN A 148 -11.59 3.56 -5.09
CA ASN A 148 -12.08 4.81 -4.51
C ASN A 148 -11.07 5.48 -3.56
N ILE A 149 -9.79 5.39 -3.88
CA ILE A 149 -8.72 6.09 -3.18
C ILE A 149 -8.76 7.58 -3.59
N ILE A 150 -8.56 8.45 -2.62
CA ILE A 150 -8.40 9.90 -2.84
C ILE A 150 -6.92 10.26 -2.86
N SER A 151 -6.14 9.74 -1.90
CA SER A 151 -4.72 10.03 -1.78
C SER A 151 -3.98 8.92 -1.06
N MET A 152 -2.69 8.82 -1.30
CA MET A 152 -1.76 7.98 -0.54
C MET A 152 -0.50 8.78 -0.26
N ASN A 153 -0.18 8.95 1.03
CA ASN A 153 1.03 9.60 1.50
C ASN A 153 1.90 8.61 2.27
N ILE A 154 3.20 8.59 1.99
CA ILE A 154 4.16 7.66 2.60
C ILE A 154 5.32 8.47 3.19
N VAL A 155 5.55 8.29 4.49
CA VAL A 155 6.63 8.95 5.21
C VAL A 155 7.60 7.91 5.75
N TYR A 156 8.87 8.12 5.54
CA TYR A 156 9.98 7.27 5.97
C TYR A 156 10.66 7.90 7.18
N VAL A 157 10.89 7.13 8.22
CA VAL A 157 11.62 7.60 9.41
C VAL A 157 12.99 6.96 9.42
N ASP A 158 14.04 7.76 9.47
CA ASP A 158 15.41 7.28 9.60
C ASP A 158 15.75 6.86 11.05
N GLN A 159 16.94 6.30 11.27
CA GLN A 159 17.38 5.84 12.59
C GLN A 159 17.58 6.97 13.62
N ASP A 160 17.67 8.21 13.15
CA ASP A 160 17.77 9.39 14.00
C ASP A 160 16.40 9.99 14.34
N GLY A 161 15.31 9.38 13.83
CA GLY A 161 13.94 9.81 14.02
C GLY A 161 13.50 10.95 13.08
N ASN A 162 14.27 11.28 12.04
CA ASN A 162 13.89 12.31 11.08
C ASN A 162 12.94 11.72 10.03
N GLU A 163 11.89 12.45 9.73
CA GLU A 163 10.95 12.10 8.67
C GLU A 163 11.47 12.54 7.29
N LYS A 164 11.23 11.72 6.29
CA LYS A 164 11.57 11.89 4.88
C LYS A 164 10.39 11.52 4.03
N ASP A 165 10.15 12.26 2.96
CA ASP A 165 9.07 12.00 2.01
C ASP A 165 9.52 11.03 0.90
N GLU A 166 10.83 10.84 0.72
CA GLU A 166 11.43 9.95 -0.25
C GLU A 166 12.48 9.03 0.38
N TRP A 167 12.67 7.86 -0.21
CA TRP A 167 13.71 6.92 0.21
C TRP A 167 14.28 6.16 -0.98
N ASP A 168 15.62 6.08 -1.06
CA ASP A 168 16.31 5.22 -2.03
C ASP A 168 17.40 4.42 -1.30
N LEU A 169 17.30 3.10 -1.40
CA LEU A 169 18.28 2.16 -0.82
C LEU A 169 19.68 2.38 -1.39
N ASN A 170 19.79 2.72 -2.67
CA ASN A 170 21.10 2.93 -3.31
C ASN A 170 21.81 4.19 -2.77
N GLU A 171 21.06 5.18 -2.33
CA GLU A 171 21.62 6.40 -1.73
C GLU A 171 21.87 6.25 -0.21
N LYS A 172 20.90 5.66 0.48
CA LYS A 172 20.92 5.55 1.95
C LYS A 172 21.73 4.38 2.46
N LEU A 173 21.89 3.33 1.64
CA LEU A 173 22.55 2.07 1.99
C LEU A 173 22.00 1.43 3.27
N ALA A 174 20.74 1.72 3.59
CA ALA A 174 20.01 1.18 4.73
C ALA A 174 18.51 1.28 4.47
N LEU A 175 17.73 0.42 5.12
CA LEU A 175 16.28 0.56 5.19
C LEU A 175 15.89 1.66 6.19
N PRO A 176 14.72 2.31 6.03
CA PRO A 176 14.17 3.18 7.06
C PRO A 176 13.86 2.38 8.32
N GLU A 177 13.90 3.00 9.50
CA GLU A 177 13.48 2.36 10.74
C GLU A 177 11.98 2.10 10.74
N GLN A 178 11.21 3.08 10.24
CA GLN A 178 9.75 3.00 10.16
C GLN A 178 9.24 3.57 8.84
N VAL A 179 8.19 2.97 8.33
CA VAL A 179 7.38 3.50 7.23
C VAL A 179 5.98 3.79 7.75
N LYS A 180 5.50 5.01 7.54
CA LYS A 180 4.13 5.43 7.85
C LYS A 180 3.38 5.60 6.55
N VAL A 181 2.23 4.95 6.41
CA VAL A 181 1.38 5.04 5.23
C VAL A 181 0.03 5.61 5.64
N THR A 182 -0.39 6.66 4.98
CA THR A 182 -1.70 7.29 5.18
C THR A 182 -2.47 7.23 3.87
N ILE A 183 -3.65 6.61 3.87
CA ILE A 183 -4.51 6.49 2.70
C ILE A 183 -5.87 7.10 3.01
N ALA A 184 -6.33 8.00 2.14
CA ALA A 184 -7.67 8.57 2.19
C ALA A 184 -8.58 7.87 1.17
N PHE A 185 -9.77 7.48 1.63
CA PHE A 185 -10.78 6.76 0.84
C PHE A 185 -12.06 7.58 0.74
N ASP A 186 -12.69 7.51 -0.42
CA ASP A 186 -14.05 8.01 -0.59
C ASP A 186 -15.06 6.93 -0.17
N ALA A 187 -15.87 7.24 0.84
CA ALA A 187 -16.97 6.40 1.28
C ALA A 187 -18.34 7.05 1.04
N GLY A 188 -18.40 7.97 0.10
CA GLY A 188 -19.62 8.63 -0.39
C GLY A 188 -20.10 9.80 0.45
N SER A 189 -20.14 9.70 1.78
CA SER A 189 -20.62 10.80 2.65
C SER A 189 -19.50 11.66 3.23
N GLN A 190 -18.41 11.03 3.61
CA GLN A 190 -17.17 11.67 4.08
C GLN A 190 -15.98 10.78 3.78
N PRO A 191 -14.80 11.36 3.44
CA PRO A 191 -13.58 10.58 3.28
C PRO A 191 -13.17 9.93 4.61
N PHE A 192 -12.67 8.70 4.52
CA PHE A 192 -12.02 8.02 5.64
C PHE A 192 -10.51 8.06 5.44
N VAL A 193 -9.79 8.37 6.50
CA VAL A 193 -8.33 8.34 6.51
C VAL A 193 -7.85 7.21 7.41
N PHE A 194 -7.00 6.37 6.85
CA PHE A 194 -6.33 5.29 7.57
C PHE A 194 -4.84 5.54 7.57
N THR A 195 -4.23 5.37 8.75
CA THR A 195 -2.78 5.43 8.90
C THR A 195 -2.29 4.13 9.48
N GLY A 196 -1.31 3.53 8.83
CA GLY A 196 -0.57 2.36 9.30
C GLY A 196 0.91 2.69 9.46
N SER A 197 1.59 1.95 10.33
CA SER A 197 3.03 2.08 10.51
C SER A 197 3.68 0.71 10.59
N ALA A 198 4.78 0.54 9.85
CA ALA A 198 5.60 -0.65 9.86
C ALA A 198 7.01 -0.31 10.37
N TYR A 199 7.49 -1.02 11.39
CA TYR A 199 8.89 -1.00 11.80
C TYR A 199 9.62 -2.10 11.05
N LEU A 200 10.74 -1.76 10.42
CA LEU A 200 11.50 -2.67 9.58
C LEU A 200 12.62 -3.33 10.39
N PRO A 201 12.57 -4.65 10.62
CA PRO A 201 13.54 -5.33 11.49
C PRO A 201 14.98 -5.26 11.00
N LEU A 202 15.18 -5.09 9.67
CA LEU A 202 16.51 -5.03 9.07
C LEU A 202 17.05 -3.60 8.90
N SER A 203 16.39 -2.59 9.46
CA SER A 203 16.80 -1.18 9.38
C SER A 203 18.14 -0.87 10.06
N GLU A 204 18.52 -1.66 11.07
CA GLU A 204 19.82 -1.51 11.77
C GLU A 204 21.01 -1.94 10.90
N LEU A 205 20.76 -2.68 9.81
CA LEU A 205 21.79 -3.13 8.89
C LEU A 205 22.24 -2.00 7.98
N LYS A 206 23.53 -1.69 8.01
CA LYS A 206 24.16 -0.75 7.07
C LYS A 206 24.84 -1.53 5.96
N LEU A 207 24.45 -1.24 4.73
CA LEU A 207 25.11 -1.79 3.56
C LEU A 207 26.35 -0.96 3.23
N THR A 208 27.38 -1.61 2.74
CA THR A 208 28.60 -0.96 2.24
C THR A 208 28.80 -1.43 0.80
N VAL A 209 29.06 -0.51 -0.10
CA VAL A 209 29.36 -0.84 -1.51
C VAL A 209 30.87 -0.80 -1.70
N SER A 210 31.46 -1.87 -2.26
CA SER A 210 32.84 -1.82 -2.70
C SER A 210 32.92 -1.00 -3.98
N PRO A 211 33.89 -0.07 -4.11
CA PRO A 211 34.12 0.59 -5.39
C PRO A 211 34.46 -0.50 -6.42
N GLY A 212 33.72 -0.51 -7.54
CA GLY A 212 34.00 -1.42 -8.64
C GLY A 212 35.48 -1.32 -9.04
N GLU A 213 36.14 -2.44 -9.22
CA GLU A 213 37.47 -2.46 -9.82
C GLU A 213 37.31 -1.90 -11.26
N GLU A 214 37.76 -0.67 -11.47
CA GLU A 214 37.95 -0.14 -12.82
C GLU A 214 39.00 -1.03 -13.52
N GLY A 215 38.52 -1.92 -14.38
CA GLY A 215 39.33 -2.78 -15.24
C GLY A 215 39.59 -2.16 -16.61
#